data_dd8ac8c2789b28e71abee33c9622be54
#
_entry.id   dd8ac8c2789b28e71abee33c9622be54
#
_cell.length_a   1.000
_cell.length_b   1.000
_cell.length_c   1.000
_cell.angle_alpha   90.00
_cell.angle_beta   90.00
_cell.angle_gamma   90.00
#
_symmetry.space_group_name_H-M   'P 1'
#
loop_
_entity.id
_entity.type
_entity.pdbx_description
1 polymer ?
#
loop_
_entity_poly.entity_id
_entity_poly.type
_entity_poly.pdbx_seq_one_letter_code
_entity_poly.pdbx_strand_id
1 'polypeptide(L)'
;NDLIEWQVKIIPKKPSSFFKQRLERLECFDLQSVEESKKLLIDAICEEAIQEFKRLRIWKGASLEGDHASGYVDYLIAERKRYLEAPMLCIIEAKKDDFEQGLAQCLVEMEACQSINRKLDKNIDVLGIVTNGTTWNFYKLAIEGQVYETAPHALGDLDIILGWLSYVFRECENNLLQNKE
;
A
#
# COMPACT_ATOMS: atom_id res chain seq x y z
N ASN A 1 -5.16 7.54 19.31
CA ASN A 1 -4.72 6.14 19.45
C ASN A 1 -3.20 6.11 19.30
N ASP A 2 -2.53 5.52 20.28
CA ASP A 2 -1.08 5.37 20.22
C ASP A 2 -0.70 4.39 19.12
N LEU A 3 0.29 4.76 18.31
CA LEU A 3 0.84 3.88 17.27
C LEU A 3 1.73 2.82 17.95
N ILE A 4 1.55 1.58 17.56
CA ILE A 4 2.32 0.45 18.09
C ILE A 4 3.44 0.12 17.08
N GLU A 5 4.65 -0.08 17.57
CA GLU A 5 5.77 -0.48 16.73
C GLU A 5 5.48 -1.84 16.07
N TRP A 6 5.55 -1.86 14.73
CA TRP A 6 5.32 -3.07 13.96
C TRP A 6 6.65 -3.76 13.64
N GLN A 7 6.94 -4.78 14.42
CA GLN A 7 8.16 -5.56 14.27
C GLN A 7 7.86 -6.86 13.51
N VAL A 8 8.40 -6.98 12.31
CA VAL A 8 8.33 -8.19 11.49
C VAL A 8 9.71 -8.49 10.93
N LYS A 9 10.08 -9.76 10.94
CA LYS A 9 11.32 -10.20 10.27
C LYS A 9 11.08 -10.23 8.77
N ILE A 10 11.58 -9.20 8.08
CA ILE A 10 11.48 -9.08 6.63
C ILE A 10 12.60 -9.85 5.95
N ILE A 11 12.24 -10.56 4.87
CA ILE A 11 13.21 -11.19 3.98
C ILE A 11 13.47 -10.22 2.82
N PRO A 12 14.69 -9.67 2.69
CA PRO A 12 15.03 -8.77 1.58
C PRO A 12 14.80 -9.45 0.23
N LYS A 13 14.34 -8.68 -0.74
CA LYS A 13 14.12 -9.13 -2.12
C LYS A 13 14.95 -8.34 -3.09
N LYS A 14 15.71 -9.02 -3.93
CA LYS A 14 16.48 -8.38 -4.99
C LYS A 14 15.56 -7.96 -6.14
N PRO A 15 15.72 -6.73 -6.67
CA PRO A 15 14.99 -6.29 -7.85
C PRO A 15 15.37 -7.11 -9.08
N SER A 16 14.41 -7.34 -9.98
CA SER A 16 14.65 -7.98 -11.27
C SER A 16 15.49 -7.09 -12.20
N SER A 17 16.11 -7.69 -13.21
CA SER A 17 16.83 -6.93 -14.22
C SER A 17 15.92 -5.99 -15.02
N PHE A 18 14.68 -6.41 -15.30
CA PHE A 18 13.67 -5.56 -15.91
C PHE A 18 13.38 -4.32 -15.09
N PHE A 19 13.19 -4.47 -13.77
CA PHE A 19 12.93 -3.34 -12.89
C PHE A 19 14.10 -2.35 -12.84
N LYS A 20 15.34 -2.85 -12.80
CA LYS A 20 16.54 -2.01 -12.85
C LYS A 20 16.57 -1.18 -14.13
N GLN A 21 16.29 -1.77 -15.28
CA GLN A 21 16.20 -1.07 -16.56
C GLN A 21 15.05 -0.05 -16.56
N ARG A 22 13.91 -0.40 -15.96
CA ARG A 22 12.78 0.53 -15.83
C ARG A 22 13.17 1.77 -15.01
N LEU A 23 13.86 1.61 -13.89
CA LEU A 23 14.34 2.74 -13.08
C LEU A 23 15.30 3.64 -13.87
N GLU A 24 16.25 3.06 -14.60
CA GLU A 24 17.16 3.82 -15.46
C GLU A 24 16.38 4.64 -16.52
N ARG A 25 15.37 4.05 -17.14
CA ARG A 25 14.54 4.72 -18.13
C ARG A 25 13.68 5.84 -17.55
N LEU A 26 13.25 5.72 -16.31
CA LEU A 26 12.48 6.76 -15.61
C LEU A 26 13.30 8.01 -15.30
N GLU A 27 14.63 7.95 -15.36
CA GLU A 27 15.51 9.11 -15.17
C GLU A 27 15.30 10.23 -16.21
N CYS A 28 14.60 9.92 -17.33
CA CYS A 28 14.18 10.97 -18.28
C CYS A 28 13.12 11.92 -17.73
N PHE A 29 12.47 11.57 -16.63
CA PHE A 29 11.50 12.40 -15.93
C PHE A 29 12.11 13.03 -14.69
N ASP A 30 11.66 14.23 -14.35
CA ASP A 30 11.85 14.75 -13.00
C ASP A 30 10.93 13.97 -12.05
N LEU A 31 11.50 13.20 -11.13
CA LEU A 31 10.76 12.35 -10.20
C LEU A 31 10.57 12.98 -8.81
N GLN A 32 10.98 14.22 -8.59
CA GLN A 32 11.08 14.80 -7.24
C GLN A 32 10.27 16.08 -7.01
N SER A 33 10.08 16.90 -8.04
CA SER A 33 9.60 18.28 -7.87
C SER A 33 8.11 18.37 -7.49
N VAL A 34 7.27 17.45 -7.96
CA VAL A 34 5.84 17.45 -7.69
C VAL A 34 5.33 16.04 -7.32
N GLU A 35 4.23 16.01 -6.59
CA GLU A 35 3.64 14.74 -6.13
C GLU A 35 3.28 13.80 -7.28
N GLU A 36 2.72 14.33 -8.36
CA GLU A 36 2.34 13.54 -9.54
C GLU A 36 3.53 12.86 -10.21
N SER A 37 4.68 13.51 -10.29
CA SER A 37 5.89 12.90 -10.87
C SER A 37 6.48 11.82 -9.96
N LYS A 38 6.33 11.94 -8.64
CA LYS A 38 6.73 10.90 -7.68
C LYS A 38 5.94 9.61 -7.86
N LYS A 39 4.71 9.68 -8.30
CA LYS A 39 3.87 8.51 -8.57
C LYS A 39 4.44 7.59 -9.66
N LEU A 40 5.24 8.10 -10.60
CA LEU A 40 5.93 7.26 -11.58
C LEU A 40 6.88 6.26 -10.92
N LEU A 41 7.63 6.71 -9.92
CA LEU A 41 8.53 5.85 -9.15
C LEU A 41 7.75 4.89 -8.27
N ILE A 42 6.70 5.36 -7.61
CA ILE A 42 5.81 4.53 -6.80
C ILE A 42 5.16 3.44 -7.66
N ASP A 43 4.65 3.80 -8.84
CA ASP A 43 4.08 2.87 -9.83
C ASP A 43 5.08 1.76 -10.16
N ALA A 44 6.33 2.12 -10.48
CA ALA A 44 7.36 1.17 -10.86
C ALA A 44 7.72 0.20 -9.73
N ILE A 45 7.85 0.70 -8.49
CA ILE A 45 8.19 -0.11 -7.32
C ILE A 45 7.04 -1.06 -6.97
N CYS A 46 5.79 -0.58 -6.97
CA CYS A 46 4.62 -1.41 -6.71
C CYS A 46 4.38 -2.44 -7.82
N GLU A 47 4.62 -2.07 -9.07
CA GLU A 47 4.58 -2.99 -10.22
C GLU A 47 5.55 -4.16 -10.04
N GLU A 48 6.80 -3.89 -9.63
CA GLU A 48 7.78 -4.93 -9.35
C GLU A 48 7.30 -5.85 -8.23
N ALA A 49 6.85 -5.28 -7.12
CA ALA A 49 6.49 -6.05 -5.94
C ALA A 49 5.26 -6.93 -6.14
N ILE A 50 4.28 -6.50 -6.95
CA ILE A 50 3.01 -7.23 -7.12
C ILE A 50 3.10 -8.41 -8.10
N GLN A 51 4.18 -8.57 -8.84
CA GLN A 51 4.30 -9.57 -9.91
C GLN A 51 4.04 -11.01 -9.42
N GLU A 52 4.42 -11.34 -8.20
CA GLU A 52 4.21 -12.66 -7.60
C GLU A 52 2.77 -12.90 -7.11
N PHE A 53 2.00 -11.84 -6.96
CA PHE A 53 0.67 -11.87 -6.34
C PHE A 53 -0.44 -11.79 -7.39
N LYS A 54 -0.66 -12.89 -8.10
CA LYS A 54 -1.56 -12.94 -9.27
C LYS A 54 -3.05 -12.75 -8.94
N ARG A 55 -3.42 -12.87 -7.66
CA ARG A 55 -4.80 -12.64 -7.20
C ARG A 55 -5.08 -11.17 -6.88
N LEU A 56 -4.04 -10.35 -6.79
CA LEU A 56 -4.13 -8.94 -6.45
C LEU A 56 -4.08 -8.06 -7.70
N ARG A 57 -4.69 -6.89 -7.58
CA ARG A 57 -4.61 -5.81 -8.56
C ARG A 57 -4.44 -4.47 -7.85
N ILE A 58 -3.65 -3.59 -8.46
CA ILE A 58 -3.53 -2.19 -8.06
C ILE A 58 -4.62 -1.40 -8.77
N TRP A 59 -5.50 -0.79 -7.99
CA TRP A 59 -6.55 0.11 -8.48
C TRP A 59 -6.11 1.54 -8.21
N LYS A 60 -5.56 2.19 -9.24
CA LYS A 60 -5.03 3.56 -9.14
C LYS A 60 -6.14 4.59 -9.30
N GLY A 61 -6.19 5.58 -8.39
CA GLY A 61 -7.21 6.62 -8.41
C GLY A 61 -8.63 6.09 -8.18
N ALA A 62 -8.76 5.03 -7.39
CA ALA A 62 -10.04 4.41 -7.12
C ALA A 62 -10.95 5.29 -6.26
N SER A 63 -12.26 5.26 -6.54
CA SER A 63 -13.26 5.86 -5.66
C SER A 63 -13.50 4.96 -4.45
N LEU A 64 -13.51 5.57 -3.26
CA LEU A 64 -13.79 4.90 -2.00
C LEU A 64 -14.92 5.62 -1.28
N GLU A 65 -16.00 4.90 -0.97
CA GLU A 65 -17.15 5.42 -0.25
C GLU A 65 -17.35 4.67 1.06
N GLY A 66 -16.91 5.27 2.15
CA GLY A 66 -17.11 4.77 3.51
C GLY A 66 -18.11 5.64 4.28
N ASP A 67 -18.47 5.20 5.50
CA ASP A 67 -19.46 5.90 6.34
C ASP A 67 -19.01 7.29 6.78
N HIS A 68 -17.71 7.51 6.90
CA HIS A 68 -17.13 8.76 7.42
C HIS A 68 -16.18 9.45 6.45
N ALA A 69 -15.91 8.83 5.30
CA ALA A 69 -15.02 9.38 4.28
C ALA A 69 -15.47 8.93 2.89
N SER A 70 -15.49 9.86 1.97
CA SER A 70 -15.67 9.59 0.55
C SER A 70 -14.63 10.36 -0.25
N GLY A 71 -14.13 9.79 -1.32
CA GLY A 71 -13.14 10.42 -2.17
C GLY A 71 -12.38 9.44 -3.04
N TYR A 72 -11.35 9.95 -3.68
CA TYR A 72 -10.44 9.14 -4.49
C TYR A 72 -9.17 8.84 -3.69
N VAL A 73 -8.74 7.59 -3.72
CA VAL A 73 -7.47 7.16 -3.13
C VAL A 73 -6.40 7.06 -4.21
N ASP A 74 -5.13 7.29 -3.84
CA ASP A 74 -4.05 7.21 -4.83
C ASP A 74 -3.91 5.80 -5.37
N TYR A 75 -3.84 4.80 -4.49
CA TYR A 75 -3.78 3.38 -4.85
C TYR A 75 -4.57 2.54 -3.86
N LEU A 76 -5.31 1.59 -4.37
CA LEU A 76 -6.02 0.58 -3.58
C LEU A 76 -5.62 -0.81 -4.07
N ILE A 77 -5.29 -1.70 -3.14
CA ILE A 77 -5.04 -3.11 -3.44
C ILE A 77 -6.30 -3.90 -3.09
N ALA A 78 -6.80 -4.62 -4.06
CA ALA A 78 -7.96 -5.50 -3.92
C ALA A 78 -7.80 -6.72 -4.83
N GLU A 79 -8.76 -7.63 -4.81
CA GLU A 79 -8.74 -8.81 -5.66
C GLU A 79 -8.70 -8.45 -7.15
N ARG A 80 -7.98 -9.24 -7.93
CA ARG A 80 -7.89 -9.10 -9.39
C ARG A 80 -9.18 -9.58 -10.04
N LYS A 81 -10.11 -8.64 -10.22
CA LYS A 81 -11.40 -8.84 -10.88
C LYS A 81 -11.60 -7.81 -12.00
N ARG A 82 -12.69 -7.95 -12.74
CA ARG A 82 -13.06 -6.99 -13.79
C ARG A 82 -13.44 -5.63 -13.20
N TYR A 83 -14.13 -5.64 -12.06
CA TYR A 83 -14.57 -4.45 -11.34
C TYR A 83 -14.02 -4.48 -9.91
N LEU A 84 -13.81 -3.31 -9.33
CA LEU A 84 -13.40 -3.17 -7.95
C LEU A 84 -14.53 -3.63 -7.02
N GLU A 85 -14.22 -4.60 -6.18
CA GLU A 85 -15.13 -5.17 -5.18
C GLU A 85 -14.39 -5.42 -3.87
N ALA A 86 -15.12 -5.38 -2.76
CA ALA A 86 -14.56 -5.79 -1.47
C ALA A 86 -14.15 -7.30 -1.47
N PRO A 87 -13.17 -7.69 -0.67
CA PRO A 87 -12.56 -6.89 0.39
C PRO A 87 -11.54 -5.87 -0.12
N MET A 88 -11.52 -4.69 0.52
CA MET A 88 -10.50 -3.67 0.33
C MET A 88 -9.33 -4.03 1.25
N LEU A 89 -8.11 -4.22 0.69
CA LEU A 89 -7.02 -4.90 1.39
C LEU A 89 -5.91 -3.97 1.86
N CYS A 90 -5.53 -2.99 1.04
CA CYS A 90 -4.44 -2.08 1.35
C CYS A 90 -4.63 -0.73 0.65
N ILE A 91 -4.31 0.35 1.37
CA ILE A 91 -4.24 1.72 0.84
C ILE A 91 -2.77 2.12 0.68
N ILE A 92 -2.44 2.75 -0.45
CA ILE A 92 -1.14 3.40 -0.64
C ILE A 92 -1.40 4.88 -0.90
N GLU A 93 -0.90 5.71 0.01
CA GLU A 93 -1.02 7.18 -0.05
C GLU A 93 0.30 7.77 -0.51
N ALA A 94 0.26 8.54 -1.61
CA ALA A 94 1.41 9.26 -2.13
C ALA A 94 1.43 10.68 -1.56
N LYS A 95 2.54 11.07 -0.92
CA LYS A 95 2.76 12.44 -0.41
C LYS A 95 4.12 12.94 -0.78
N LYS A 96 4.22 14.24 -1.06
CA LYS A 96 5.49 14.86 -1.39
C LYS A 96 6.38 15.00 -0.16
N ASP A 97 5.93 15.73 0.86
CA ASP A 97 6.76 16.15 1.99
C ASP A 97 6.07 15.98 3.36
N ASP A 98 4.74 16.06 3.43
CA ASP A 98 3.98 16.02 4.68
C ASP A 98 3.52 14.60 5.01
N PHE A 99 4.41 13.82 5.64
CA PHE A 99 4.11 12.46 6.07
C PHE A 99 3.10 12.38 7.20
N GLU A 100 3.00 13.39 8.05
CA GLU A 100 2.01 13.41 9.12
C GLU A 100 0.60 13.57 8.56
N GLN A 101 0.41 14.48 7.60
CA GLN A 101 -0.84 14.62 6.87
C GLN A 101 -1.14 13.36 6.05
N GLY A 102 -0.12 12.78 5.41
CA GLY A 102 -0.24 11.53 4.65
C GLY A 102 -0.70 10.37 5.52
N LEU A 103 -0.15 10.24 6.73
CA LEU A 103 -0.59 9.23 7.69
C LEU A 103 -2.04 9.45 8.11
N ALA A 104 -2.42 10.67 8.46
CA ALA A 104 -3.80 10.98 8.87
C ALA A 104 -4.79 10.61 7.75
N GLN A 105 -4.49 10.95 6.50
CA GLN A 105 -5.32 10.61 5.35
C GLN A 105 -5.36 9.11 5.12
N CYS A 106 -4.22 8.42 5.15
CA CYS A 106 -4.13 6.98 4.98
C CYS A 106 -4.96 6.23 6.04
N LEU A 107 -4.90 6.65 7.30
CA LEU A 107 -5.68 6.04 8.39
C LEU A 107 -7.19 6.21 8.17
N VAL A 108 -7.65 7.38 7.76
CA VAL A 108 -9.07 7.60 7.43
C VAL A 108 -9.53 6.69 6.30
N GLU A 109 -8.71 6.52 5.27
CA GLU A 109 -9.00 5.65 4.14
C GLU A 109 -8.96 4.15 4.53
N MET A 110 -8.03 3.76 5.42
CA MET A 110 -7.98 2.40 5.97
C MET A 110 -9.22 2.08 6.82
N GLU A 111 -9.70 3.02 7.63
CA GLU A 111 -10.94 2.88 8.39
C GLU A 111 -12.16 2.76 7.47
N ALA A 112 -12.20 3.53 6.39
CA ALA A 112 -13.25 3.41 5.38
C ALA A 112 -13.23 2.02 4.71
N CYS A 113 -12.06 1.50 4.36
CA CYS A 113 -11.91 0.13 3.84
C CYS A 113 -12.42 -0.91 4.83
N GLN A 114 -12.05 -0.78 6.09
CA GLN A 114 -12.47 -1.71 7.15
C GLN A 114 -14.00 -1.67 7.35
N SER A 115 -14.61 -0.49 7.31
CA SER A 115 -16.06 -0.31 7.36
C SER A 115 -16.77 -1.00 6.19
N ILE A 116 -16.28 -0.80 4.96
CA ILE A 116 -16.80 -1.44 3.75
C ILE A 116 -16.74 -2.97 3.89
N ASN A 117 -15.59 -3.49 4.34
CA ASN A 117 -15.38 -4.92 4.53
C ASN A 117 -16.34 -5.50 5.57
N ARG A 118 -16.53 -4.84 6.72
CA ARG A 118 -17.44 -5.29 7.79
C ARG A 118 -18.89 -5.39 7.34
N LYS A 119 -19.36 -4.47 6.50
CA LYS A 119 -20.73 -4.50 5.94
C LYS A 119 -21.00 -5.76 5.12
N LEU A 120 -19.95 -6.44 4.68
CA LEU A 120 -20.01 -7.68 3.91
C LEU A 120 -19.52 -8.88 4.73
N ASP A 121 -19.56 -8.77 6.06
CA ASP A 121 -19.10 -9.80 7.02
C ASP A 121 -17.64 -10.23 6.83
N LYS A 122 -16.80 -9.32 6.28
CA LYS A 122 -15.38 -9.55 6.06
C LYS A 122 -14.56 -8.82 7.12
N ASN A 123 -14.30 -9.48 8.23
CA ASN A 123 -13.51 -8.94 9.33
C ASN A 123 -12.03 -9.26 9.11
N ILE A 124 -11.31 -8.34 8.53
CA ILE A 124 -9.88 -8.45 8.21
C ILE A 124 -9.12 -7.21 8.64
N ASP A 125 -7.83 -7.37 8.91
CA ASP A 125 -6.92 -6.24 9.04
C ASP A 125 -6.79 -5.53 7.68
N VAL A 126 -6.63 -4.21 7.71
CA VAL A 126 -6.36 -3.41 6.50
C VAL A 126 -4.94 -2.89 6.57
N LEU A 127 -4.19 -3.04 5.49
CA LEU A 127 -2.81 -2.58 5.39
C LEU A 127 -2.78 -1.15 4.82
N GLY A 128 -1.70 -0.42 5.12
CA GLY A 128 -1.52 0.93 4.63
C GLY A 128 -0.05 1.23 4.34
N ILE A 129 0.19 2.11 3.38
CA ILE A 129 1.52 2.57 3.00
C ILE A 129 1.45 4.06 2.76
N VAL A 130 2.38 4.81 3.33
CA VAL A 130 2.60 6.23 3.00
C VAL A 130 3.99 6.35 2.41
N THR A 131 4.09 6.96 1.24
CA THR A 131 5.35 7.07 0.52
C THR A 131 5.42 8.33 -0.34
N ASN A 132 6.63 8.84 -0.52
CA ASN A 132 6.96 9.84 -1.55
C ASN A 132 7.82 9.24 -2.69
N GLY A 133 7.90 7.92 -2.77
CA GLY A 133 8.75 7.18 -3.70
C GLY A 133 10.14 6.89 -3.16
N THR A 134 10.72 7.77 -2.35
CA THR A 134 12.07 7.61 -1.76
C THR A 134 12.04 7.17 -0.30
N THR A 135 10.98 7.47 0.42
CA THR A 135 10.74 7.03 1.80
C THR A 135 9.42 6.26 1.87
N TRP A 136 9.42 5.15 2.57
CA TRP A 136 8.30 4.22 2.67
C TRP A 136 8.01 3.88 4.12
N ASN A 137 6.77 4.14 4.56
CA ASN A 137 6.26 3.76 5.87
C ASN A 137 5.11 2.78 5.70
N PHE A 138 5.10 1.70 6.48
CA PHE A 138 4.09 0.65 6.42
C PHE A 138 3.25 0.63 7.68
N TYR A 139 1.94 0.41 7.51
CA TYR A 139 0.95 0.45 8.58
C TYR A 139 0.01 -0.76 8.50
N LYS A 140 -0.53 -1.13 9.64
CA LYS A 140 -1.61 -2.11 9.76
C LYS A 140 -2.67 -1.57 10.71
N LEU A 141 -3.92 -1.51 10.25
CA LEU A 141 -5.08 -1.29 11.08
C LEU A 141 -5.69 -2.67 11.41
N ALA A 142 -5.53 -3.10 12.65
CA ALA A 142 -6.05 -4.36 13.11
C ALA A 142 -7.58 -4.31 13.26
N ILE A 143 -8.21 -5.49 13.23
CA ILE A 143 -9.67 -5.64 13.37
C ILE A 143 -10.16 -4.98 14.67
N GLU A 144 -9.38 -5.06 15.74
CA GLU A 144 -9.69 -4.51 17.05
C GLU A 144 -9.44 -3.00 17.16
N GLY A 145 -8.90 -2.37 16.11
CA GLY A 145 -8.70 -0.94 16.02
C GLY A 145 -7.30 -0.44 16.39
N GLN A 146 -6.35 -1.32 16.76
CA GLN A 146 -4.96 -0.91 16.97
C GLN A 146 -4.29 -0.58 15.63
N VAL A 147 -3.41 0.42 15.67
CA VAL A 147 -2.60 0.81 14.51
C VAL A 147 -1.14 0.48 14.77
N TYR A 148 -0.55 -0.27 13.86
CA TYR A 148 0.86 -0.63 13.87
C TYR A 148 1.59 0.16 12.79
N GLU A 149 2.82 0.61 13.10
CA GLU A 149 3.67 1.33 12.14
C GLU A 149 5.11 0.81 12.17
N THR A 150 5.77 0.90 11.02
CA THR A 150 7.22 0.65 10.91
C THR A 150 8.01 1.93 11.08
N ALA A 151 9.32 1.79 11.33
CA ALA A 151 10.25 2.87 11.07
C ALA A 151 10.29 3.22 9.56
N PRO A 152 10.62 4.47 9.18
CA PRO A 152 10.79 4.83 7.77
C PRO A 152 11.90 4.03 7.08
N HIS A 153 11.65 3.61 5.84
CA HIS A 153 12.62 2.91 5.00
C HIS A 153 12.98 3.79 3.79
N ALA A 154 14.26 4.01 3.57
CA ALA A 154 14.76 4.81 2.46
C ALA A 154 15.00 3.96 1.20
N LEU A 155 14.89 4.57 0.02
CA LEU A 155 15.09 3.92 -1.27
C LEU A 155 16.49 3.31 -1.43
N GLY A 156 17.50 3.80 -0.69
CA GLY A 156 18.83 3.17 -0.63
C GLY A 156 18.81 1.71 -0.17
N ASP A 157 17.79 1.33 0.59
CA ASP A 157 17.51 -0.04 1.05
C ASP A 157 16.39 -0.69 0.21
N LEU A 158 16.46 -0.60 -1.10
CA LEU A 158 15.43 -1.08 -2.02
C LEU A 158 15.07 -2.55 -1.79
N ASP A 159 16.05 -3.39 -1.49
CA ASP A 159 15.82 -4.82 -1.19
C ASP A 159 14.91 -5.00 0.03
N ILE A 160 15.05 -4.16 1.04
CA ILE A 160 14.21 -4.14 2.24
C ILE A 160 12.80 -3.62 1.91
N ILE A 161 12.70 -2.55 1.12
CA ILE A 161 11.40 -2.01 0.68
C ILE A 161 10.62 -3.07 -0.11
N LEU A 162 11.26 -3.75 -1.05
CA LEU A 162 10.64 -4.83 -1.82
C LEU A 162 10.26 -6.01 -0.91
N GLY A 163 11.07 -6.30 0.10
CA GLY A 163 10.75 -7.29 1.12
C GLY A 163 9.51 -6.93 1.93
N TRP A 164 9.37 -5.67 2.35
CA TRP A 164 8.17 -5.17 3.03
C TRP A 164 6.93 -5.21 2.15
N LEU A 165 7.03 -4.77 0.90
CA LEU A 165 5.93 -4.82 -0.05
C LEU A 165 5.49 -6.27 -0.31
N SER A 166 6.44 -7.18 -0.45
CA SER A 166 6.15 -8.60 -0.58
C SER A 166 5.41 -9.16 0.64
N TYR A 167 5.83 -8.78 1.84
CA TYR A 167 5.15 -9.17 3.07
C TYR A 167 3.72 -8.61 3.12
N VAL A 168 3.53 -7.32 2.85
CA VAL A 168 2.22 -6.66 2.85
C VAL A 168 1.28 -7.29 1.83
N PHE A 169 1.73 -7.52 0.60
CA PHE A 169 0.89 -8.13 -0.44
C PHE A 169 0.57 -9.60 -0.14
N ARG A 170 1.48 -10.32 0.51
CA ARG A 170 1.18 -11.68 0.99
C ARG A 170 0.10 -11.68 2.06
N GLU A 171 0.16 -10.74 3.00
CA GLU A 171 -0.92 -10.56 4.00
C GLU A 171 -2.25 -10.22 3.33
N CYS A 172 -2.23 -9.39 2.29
CA CYS A 172 -3.42 -9.11 1.48
C CYS A 172 -4.00 -10.38 0.84
N GLU A 173 -3.17 -11.23 0.24
CA GLU A 173 -3.63 -12.51 -0.32
C GLU A 173 -4.17 -13.47 0.75
N ASN A 174 -3.50 -13.54 1.91
CA ASN A 174 -3.96 -14.35 3.03
C ASN A 174 -5.33 -13.89 3.52
N ASN A 175 -5.53 -12.58 3.69
CA ASN A 175 -6.82 -12.00 4.07
C ASN A 175 -7.91 -12.30 3.04
N LEU A 176 -7.56 -12.31 1.76
CA LEU A 176 -8.48 -12.64 0.68
C LEU A 176 -8.92 -14.11 0.72
N LEU A 177 -8.01 -15.03 1.09
CA LEU A 177 -8.29 -16.46 1.17
C LEU A 177 -9.14 -16.84 2.39
N GLN A 178 -8.90 -16.24 3.55
CA GLN A 178 -9.64 -16.49 4.79
C GLN A 178 -11.14 -16.14 4.67
N ASN A 179 -11.53 -15.32 3.70
CA ASN A 179 -12.92 -14.91 3.50
C ASN A 179 -13.64 -15.75 2.43
N LYS A 180 -13.08 -16.88 1.99
CA LYS A 180 -13.70 -17.79 1.02
C LYS A 180 -14.31 -19.05 1.66
N GLU A 181 -14.14 -19.21 2.98
CA GLU A 181 -14.78 -20.23 3.78
C GLU A 181 -16.05 -19.68 4.46
#